data_402b0d1315e19446ced075f21b808e62
#
_entry.id   402b0d1315e19446ced075f21b808e62
#
_cell.length_a   1.000
_cell.length_b   1.000
_cell.length_c   1.000
_cell.angle_alpha   90.00
_cell.angle_beta   90.00
_cell.angle_gamma   90.00
#
_symmetry.space_group_name_H-M   'P 1'
#
loop_
_entity.id
_entity.type
_entity.pdbx_description
1 polymer ?
#
loop_
_entity_poly.entity_id
_entity_poly.type
_entity_poly.pdbx_seq_one_letter_code
_entity_poly.pdbx_strand_id
1 'polypeptide(L)' 'MHFENINLKTKNIMRQTLRDRNQHVIGYIDVEFSGRQCLRDSNNHVLGYYEPGRNQTVDSNYHVIGNGNLLTTLL' A
#
# COMPACT_ATOMS: atom_id res chain seq x y z
N MET A 1 -7.43 -11.06 -14.52
CA MET A 1 -6.51 -10.69 -13.44
C MET A 1 -6.29 -11.88 -12.53
N HIS A 2 -5.05 -12.08 -12.16
CA HIS A 2 -4.69 -13.19 -11.28
C HIS A 2 -4.59 -12.69 -9.85
N PHE A 3 -5.33 -13.31 -8.95
CA PHE A 3 -5.24 -12.99 -7.53
C PHE A 3 -4.38 -14.05 -6.85
N GLU A 4 -3.25 -13.62 -6.31
CA GLU A 4 -2.42 -14.50 -5.51
C GLU A 4 -2.95 -14.50 -4.09
N ASN A 5 -3.12 -15.69 -3.55
CA ASN A 5 -3.38 -15.85 -2.11
C ASN A 5 -4.53 -15.00 -1.60
N ILE A 6 -5.70 -15.15 -2.22
CA ILE A 6 -6.89 -14.56 -1.62
C ILE A 6 -7.07 -15.24 -0.29
N ASN A 7 -6.67 -14.55 0.75
CA ASN A 7 -6.77 -15.06 2.11
C ASN A 7 -7.73 -14.19 2.89
N LEU A 8 -8.88 -14.75 3.22
CA LEU A 8 -9.93 -14.02 3.92
C LEU A 8 -9.49 -13.53 5.29
N LYS A 9 -8.44 -14.13 5.86
CA LYS A 9 -7.91 -13.72 7.16
C LYS A 9 -7.08 -12.44 7.09
N THR A 10 -6.56 -12.08 5.92
CA THR A 10 -5.65 -10.93 5.78
C THR A 10 -6.34 -9.66 5.33
N LYS A 11 -7.57 -9.73 4.87
CA LYS A 11 -8.32 -8.60 4.31
C LYS A 11 -7.71 -8.00 3.06
N ASN A 12 -6.59 -8.53 2.57
CA ASN A 12 -5.97 -8.04 1.33
C ASN A 12 -6.53 -8.82 0.17
N ILE A 13 -6.88 -8.12 -0.91
CA ILE A 13 -7.39 -8.75 -2.13
C ILE A 13 -6.37 -8.71 -3.25
N MET A 14 -5.35 -7.84 -3.17
CA MET A 14 -4.35 -7.72 -4.22
C MET A 14 -3.08 -7.11 -3.65
N ARG A 15 -1.94 -7.57 -4.16
CA ARG A 15 -0.65 -6.95 -3.87
C ARG A 15 0.01 -6.54 -5.19
N GLN A 16 0.45 -5.28 -5.25
CA GLN A 16 1.25 -4.77 -6.34
C GLN A 16 2.70 -4.67 -5.89
N THR A 17 3.61 -5.28 -6.64
CA THR A 17 5.04 -5.16 -6.38
C THR A 17 5.57 -3.92 -7.08
N LEU A 18 6.25 -3.05 -6.35
CA LEU A 18 6.87 -1.85 -6.89
C LEU A 18 8.35 -2.11 -7.14
N ARG A 19 8.81 -1.74 -8.34
CA ARG A 19 10.20 -1.96 -8.73
C ARG A 19 10.79 -0.67 -9.26
N ASP A 20 12.10 -0.50 -9.09
CA ASP A 20 12.82 0.61 -9.69
C ASP A 20 13.12 0.30 -11.16
N ARG A 21 13.84 1.23 -11.83
CA ARG A 21 14.19 1.08 -13.25
C ARG A 21 15.09 -0.14 -13.51
N ASN A 22 15.80 -0.62 -12.49
CA ASN A 22 16.67 -1.78 -12.56
C ASN A 22 15.96 -3.07 -12.14
N GLN A 23 14.64 -3.02 -11.95
CA GLN A 23 13.79 -4.15 -11.55
C GLN A 23 14.03 -4.63 -10.12
N HIS A 24 14.69 -3.83 -9.28
CA HIS A 24 14.82 -4.14 -7.86
C HIS A 24 13.50 -3.82 -7.15
N VAL A 25 13.05 -4.72 -6.29
CA VAL A 25 11.84 -4.49 -5.50
C VAL A 25 12.11 -3.38 -4.49
N ILE A 26 11.30 -2.32 -4.55
CA ILE A 26 11.42 -1.19 -3.63
C ILE A 26 10.26 -1.11 -2.66
N GLY A 27 9.22 -1.89 -2.88
CA GLY A 27 8.09 -1.93 -1.96
C GLY A 27 6.89 -2.65 -2.53
N TYR A 28 5.80 -2.62 -1.76
CA TYR A 28 4.54 -3.27 -2.12
C TYR A 28 3.37 -2.39 -1.76
N ILE A 29 2.32 -2.44 -2.57
CA ILE A 29 1.03 -1.85 -2.22
C ILE A 29 0.02 -2.99 -2.10
N ASP A 30 -0.56 -3.14 -0.91
CA ASP A 30 -1.63 -4.08 -0.64
C ASP A 30 -2.96 -3.34 -0.70
N VAL A 31 -3.89 -3.83 -1.51
CA VAL A 31 -5.24 -3.28 -1.58
C VAL A 31 -6.15 -4.15 -0.73
N GLU A 32 -6.87 -3.52 0.22
CA GLU A 32 -7.79 -4.20 1.12
C GLU A 32 -9.21 -4.22 0.52
N PHE A 33 -10.08 -5.03 1.10
CA PHE A 33 -11.46 -5.11 0.65
C PHE A 33 -12.18 -3.76 0.76
N SER A 34 -11.81 -2.93 1.72
CA SER A 34 -12.37 -1.59 1.89
C SER A 34 -11.95 -0.62 0.80
N GLY A 35 -10.96 -0.99 -0.01
CA GLY A 35 -10.32 -0.10 -0.96
C GLY A 35 -9.11 0.63 -0.39
N ARG A 36 -8.88 0.53 0.93
CA ARG A 36 -7.69 1.12 1.54
C ARG A 36 -6.44 0.48 0.96
N GLN A 37 -5.42 1.29 0.70
CA GLN A 37 -4.14 0.84 0.20
C GLN A 37 -3.10 0.97 1.29
N CYS A 38 -2.28 -0.07 1.44
CA CYS A 38 -1.20 -0.09 2.43
C CYS A 38 0.13 -0.19 1.68
N LEU A 39 1.00 0.79 1.88
CA LEU A 39 2.35 0.77 1.32
C LEU A 39 3.30 0.10 2.31
N ARG A 40 4.08 -0.86 1.80
CA ARG A 40 5.13 -1.52 2.58
C ARG A 40 6.47 -1.35 1.88
N ASP A 41 7.54 -1.34 2.65
CA ASP A 41 8.89 -1.35 2.07
C ASP A 41 9.25 -2.76 1.57
N SER A 42 10.46 -2.92 1.03
CA SER A 42 10.91 -4.21 0.51
C SER A 42 11.05 -5.27 1.59
N ASN A 43 11.16 -4.88 2.85
CA ASN A 43 11.21 -5.76 4.01
C ASN A 43 9.82 -6.01 4.60
N ASN A 44 8.79 -5.56 3.92
CA ASN A 44 7.39 -5.76 4.29
C ASN A 44 6.94 -4.95 5.51
N HIS A 45 7.70 -3.92 5.90
CA HIS A 45 7.29 -2.99 6.96
C HIS A 45 6.31 -1.97 6.41
N VAL A 46 5.26 -1.68 7.18
CA VAL A 46 4.26 -0.68 6.77
C VAL A 46 4.86 0.72 6.82
N LEU A 47 4.72 1.44 5.71
CA LEU A 47 5.15 2.84 5.60
C LEU A 47 4.00 3.82 5.71
N GLY A 48 2.81 3.43 5.29
CA GLY A 48 1.64 4.27 5.37
C GLY A 48 0.43 3.68 4.67
N TYR A 49 -0.65 4.46 4.68
CA TYR A 49 -1.94 4.04 4.12
C TYR A 49 -2.55 5.17 3.30
N TYR A 50 -3.27 4.79 2.24
CA TYR A 50 -4.15 5.71 1.53
C TYR A 50 -5.59 5.33 1.81
N GLU A 51 -6.37 6.30 2.30
CA GLU A 51 -7.78 6.14 2.64
C GLU A 51 -8.64 6.78 1.55
N PRO A 52 -9.17 6.01 0.60
CA PRO A 52 -9.93 6.60 -0.52
C PRO A 52 -11.21 7.30 -0.06
N GLY A 53 -11.85 6.81 1.00
CA GLY A 53 -13.07 7.45 1.52
C GLY A 53 -12.87 8.87 2.01
N ARG A 54 -11.64 9.20 2.44
CA ARG A 54 -11.27 10.54 2.91
C ARG A 54 -10.36 11.26 1.93
N ASN A 55 -9.91 10.56 0.91
CA ASN A 55 -8.90 11.04 -0.03
C ASN A 55 -7.66 11.58 0.70
N GLN A 56 -7.17 10.80 1.67
CA GLN A 56 -6.03 11.19 2.51
C GLN A 56 -5.01 10.07 2.59
N THR A 57 -3.74 10.46 2.65
CA THR A 57 -2.63 9.55 2.94
C THR A 57 -2.15 9.81 4.36
N VAL A 58 -1.93 8.72 5.10
CA VAL A 58 -1.41 8.76 6.47
C VAL A 58 -0.14 7.95 6.56
N ASP A 59 0.72 8.28 7.52
CA ASP A 59 1.92 7.49 7.76
C ASP A 59 1.59 6.24 8.59
N SER A 60 2.61 5.46 8.95
CA SER A 60 2.42 4.23 9.72
C SER A 60 1.87 4.48 11.13
N ASN A 61 1.97 5.70 11.62
CA ASN A 61 1.42 6.10 12.93
C ASN A 61 0.06 6.80 12.78
N TYR A 62 -0.52 6.76 11.58
CA TYR A 62 -1.82 7.36 11.26
C TYR A 62 -1.84 8.89 11.32
N HIS A 63 -0.66 9.53 11.18
CA HIS A 63 -0.60 10.99 11.00
C HIS A 63 -0.90 11.32 9.54
N VAL A 64 -1.81 12.27 9.32
CA VAL A 64 -2.16 12.70 7.96
C VAL A 64 -0.97 13.38 7.32
N ILE A 65 -0.55 12.88 6.15
CA ILE A 65 0.53 13.47 5.36
C ILE A 65 -0.02 14.52 4.41
N GLY A 66 -1.19 14.26 3.84
CA GLY A 66 -1.81 15.18 2.90
C GLY A 66 -3.01 14.56 2.22
N ASN A 67 -3.62 15.34 1.33
CA ASN A 67 -4.75 14.91 0.53
C ASN A 67 -4.27 14.20 -0.73
N GLY A 68 -5.10 13.27 -1.23
CA GLY A 68 -4.76 12.49 -2.40
C GLY A 68 -3.90 11.29 -2.04
N ASN A 69 -3.55 10.51 -3.05
CA ASN A 69 -2.71 9.33 -2.87
C ASN A 69 -1.24 9.71 -2.99
N LEU A 70 -0.59 9.87 -1.86
CA LEU A 70 0.82 10.27 -1.76
C LEU A 70 1.73 9.11 -1.34
N LEU A 71 1.24 7.86 -1.44
CA LEU A 71 1.97 6.70 -0.90
C LEU A 71 3.38 6.60 -1.44
N THR A 72 3.57 6.79 -2.75
CA THR A 72 4.90 6.61 -3.34
C THR A 72 5.91 7.63 -2.85
N THR A 73 5.47 8.73 -2.24
CA THR A 73 6.38 9.71 -1.64
C THR A 73 7.02 9.21 -0.36
N LEU A 74 6.50 8.11 0.20
CA LEU A 74 7.02 7.52 1.43
C LEU A 74 8.13 6.48 1.21
N LEU A 75 8.39 6.16 -0.04
CA LEU A 75 9.44 5.20 -0.39
C LEU A 75 10.85 5.77 -0.21
#